data_05024fc87223dbc221fa51a024c21a52
#
_entry.id   05024fc87223dbc221fa51a024c21a52
#
_cell.length_a   1.000
_cell.length_b   1.000
_cell.length_c   1.000
_cell.angle_alpha   90.00
_cell.angle_beta   90.00
_cell.angle_gamma   90.00
#
_symmetry.space_group_name_H-M   'P 1'
#
loop_
_entity.id
_entity.type
_entity.pdbx_description
1 polymer ?
#
loop_
_entity_poly.entity_id
_entity_poly.type
_entity_poly.pdbx_seq_one_letter_code
_entity_poly.pdbx_strand_id
1 'polypeptide(L)'
;MDEKILKFIRKMHLLSLAVLDDGKPYCASCFYAFDEDNLAFIVAGGEQSAHVKAFLAEPCVAGTVALDTKIVGKIEGVQFRALAAPATAQQRKIYFARFPYALAMNPSLYALSLSWVKFTHNALGFGKKLVWQREQI
;
A
#
# COMPACT_ATOMS: atom_id res chain seq x y z
N MET A 1 3.36 -14.35 4.46
CA MET A 1 2.50 -13.95 3.31
C MET A 1 2.88 -14.82 2.12
N ASP A 2 1.90 -15.26 1.34
CA ASP A 2 2.13 -16.10 0.16
C ASP A 2 3.03 -15.38 -0.85
N GLU A 3 3.99 -16.11 -1.44
CA GLU A 3 4.95 -15.56 -2.41
C GLU A 3 4.27 -14.96 -3.65
N LYS A 4 3.10 -15.47 -4.03
CA LYS A 4 2.35 -14.92 -5.18
C LYS A 4 1.87 -13.50 -4.90
N ILE A 5 1.46 -13.21 -3.67
CA ILE A 5 1.07 -11.87 -3.23
C ILE A 5 2.29 -10.95 -3.25
N LEU A 6 3.41 -11.40 -2.66
CA LEU A 6 4.64 -10.61 -2.61
C LEU A 6 5.17 -10.29 -4.01
N LYS A 7 5.13 -11.27 -4.91
CA LYS A 7 5.58 -11.07 -6.29
C LYS A 7 4.74 -9.99 -7.00
N PHE A 8 3.43 -9.99 -6.81
CA PHE A 8 2.54 -8.96 -7.37
C PHE A 8 2.87 -7.58 -6.80
N ILE A 9 2.99 -7.47 -5.48
CA ILE A 9 3.30 -6.20 -4.81
C ILE A 9 4.65 -5.63 -5.29
N ARG A 10 5.68 -6.47 -5.46
CA ARG A 10 6.98 -6.03 -5.97
C ARG A 10 6.91 -5.50 -7.40
N LYS A 11 6.07 -6.11 -8.22
CA LYS A 11 5.91 -5.76 -9.63
C LYS A 11 5.21 -4.42 -9.82
N MET A 12 4.26 -4.11 -8.96
CA MET A 12 3.43 -2.91 -9.06
C MET A 12 4.08 -1.74 -8.30
N HIS A 13 3.55 -0.54 -8.46
CA HIS A 13 4.18 0.68 -7.92
C HIS A 13 3.18 1.76 -7.50
N LEU A 14 1.89 1.59 -7.80
CA LEU A 14 0.87 2.60 -7.51
C LEU A 14 -0.26 1.96 -6.71
N LEU A 15 -0.59 2.55 -5.58
CA LEU A 15 -1.73 2.13 -4.78
C LEU A 15 -2.78 3.23 -4.73
N SER A 16 -4.03 2.83 -4.52
CA SER A 16 -5.11 3.72 -4.13
C SER A 16 -5.32 3.57 -2.65
N LEU A 17 -5.21 4.68 -1.92
CA LEU A 17 -5.32 4.71 -0.46
C LEU A 17 -6.67 5.29 -0.07
N ALA A 18 -7.40 4.58 0.79
CA ALA A 18 -8.64 5.04 1.37
C ALA A 18 -8.41 5.41 2.83
N VAL A 19 -8.82 6.60 3.19
CA VAL A 19 -8.69 7.17 4.54
C VAL A 19 -10.04 7.68 5.01
N LEU A 20 -10.16 7.95 6.31
CA LEU A 20 -11.31 8.63 6.89
C LEU A 20 -10.94 10.08 7.16
N ASP A 21 -11.57 11.00 6.42
CA ASP A 21 -11.41 12.43 6.59
C ASP A 21 -12.66 12.98 7.28
N ASP A 22 -12.56 13.28 8.58
CA ASP A 22 -13.68 13.69 9.42
C ASP A 22 -14.86 12.72 9.30
N GLY A 23 -14.55 11.42 9.42
CA GLY A 23 -15.53 10.33 9.33
C GLY A 23 -16.04 10.01 7.93
N LYS A 24 -15.56 10.72 6.91
CA LYS A 24 -15.97 10.51 5.51
C LYS A 24 -14.86 9.81 4.73
N PRO A 25 -15.19 8.83 3.89
CA PRO A 25 -14.19 8.19 3.04
C PRO A 25 -13.56 9.19 2.05
N TYR A 26 -12.24 9.11 1.91
CA TYR A 26 -11.48 9.91 0.96
C TYR A 26 -10.38 9.02 0.37
N CYS A 27 -10.11 9.17 -0.93
CA CYS A 27 -9.11 8.36 -1.62
C CYS A 27 -8.04 9.21 -2.28
N ALA A 28 -6.81 8.69 -2.30
CA ALA A 28 -5.68 9.29 -3.00
C ALA A 28 -4.81 8.19 -3.61
N SER A 29 -4.17 8.50 -4.73
CA SER A 29 -3.19 7.58 -5.36
C SER A 29 -1.79 7.92 -4.87
N CYS A 30 -1.02 6.89 -4.53
CA CYS A 30 0.35 7.04 -4.03
C CYS A 30 1.28 6.06 -4.72
N PHE A 31 2.46 6.52 -5.15
CA PHE A 31 3.55 5.60 -5.46
C PHE A 31 4.06 4.98 -4.17
N TYR A 32 4.48 3.71 -4.26
CA TYR A 32 4.97 3.01 -3.08
C TYR A 32 6.26 2.24 -3.34
N ALA A 33 7.07 2.13 -2.30
CA ALA A 33 8.06 1.06 -2.14
C ALA A 33 7.54 0.09 -1.09
N PHE A 34 8.04 -1.14 -1.07
CA PHE A 34 7.54 -2.16 -0.16
C PHE A 34 8.64 -2.65 0.77
N ASP A 35 8.38 -2.56 2.07
CA ASP A 35 9.23 -3.13 3.12
C ASP A 35 8.74 -4.55 3.39
N GLU A 36 9.42 -5.54 2.80
CA GLU A 36 9.03 -6.95 2.92
C GLU A 36 9.22 -7.50 4.34
N ASP A 37 10.26 -7.05 5.03
CA ASP A 37 10.56 -7.55 6.37
C ASP A 37 9.46 -7.18 7.36
N ASN A 38 8.90 -5.98 7.24
CA ASN A 38 7.84 -5.49 8.12
C ASN A 38 6.45 -5.53 7.48
N LEU A 39 6.35 -5.96 6.23
CA LEU A 39 5.09 -6.02 5.47
C LEU A 39 4.35 -4.68 5.49
N ALA A 40 5.02 -3.64 4.98
CA ALA A 40 4.51 -2.28 4.95
C ALA A 40 4.73 -1.64 3.59
N PHE A 41 3.72 -0.91 3.09
CA PHE A 41 3.91 0.01 1.98
C PHE A 41 4.52 1.31 2.51
N ILE A 42 5.53 1.84 1.81
CA ILE A 42 6.12 3.13 2.13
C ILE A 42 5.67 4.13 1.08
N VAL A 43 5.05 5.21 1.51
CA VAL A 43 4.49 6.24 0.65
C VAL A 43 5.00 7.62 1.03
N ALA A 44 5.09 8.51 0.06
CA ALA A 44 5.40 9.91 0.30
C ALA A 44 4.12 10.73 0.30
N GLY A 45 4.08 11.78 1.12
CA GLY A 45 2.96 12.71 1.13
C GLY A 45 3.34 14.02 1.80
N GLY A 46 2.79 15.13 1.29
CA GLY A 46 2.95 16.42 1.95
C GLY A 46 2.13 16.49 3.23
N GLU A 47 2.70 17.07 4.28
CA GLU A 47 2.01 17.21 5.57
C GLU A 47 0.71 17.99 5.47
N GLN A 48 0.56 18.82 4.43
CA GLN A 48 -0.64 19.61 4.20
C GLN A 48 -1.68 18.92 3.31
N SER A 49 -1.35 17.76 2.73
CA SER A 49 -2.31 17.04 1.90
C SER A 49 -3.43 16.43 2.75
N ALA A 50 -4.63 16.36 2.16
CA ALA A 50 -5.82 15.89 2.87
C ALA A 50 -5.66 14.46 3.37
N HIS A 51 -5.08 13.55 2.57
CA HIS A 51 -4.94 12.16 2.96
C HIS A 51 -3.92 11.97 4.09
N VAL A 52 -2.84 12.76 4.13
CA VAL A 52 -1.85 12.69 5.21
C VAL A 52 -2.46 13.21 6.52
N LYS A 53 -3.13 14.36 6.49
CA LYS A 53 -3.83 14.87 7.68
C LYS A 53 -4.84 13.87 8.20
N ALA A 54 -5.57 13.22 7.30
CA ALA A 54 -6.60 12.24 7.67
C ALA A 54 -5.98 11.03 8.37
N PHE A 55 -4.94 10.39 7.80
CA PHE A 55 -4.38 9.20 8.43
C PHE A 55 -3.50 9.50 9.66
N LEU A 56 -3.01 10.72 9.82
CA LEU A 56 -2.36 11.10 11.08
C LEU A 56 -3.37 11.24 12.22
N ALA A 57 -4.60 11.66 11.91
CA ALA A 57 -5.68 11.75 12.88
C ALA A 57 -6.35 10.39 13.14
N GLU A 58 -6.57 9.59 12.08
CA GLU A 58 -7.17 8.26 12.15
C GLU A 58 -6.30 7.29 11.35
N PRO A 59 -5.40 6.55 12.01
CA PRO A 59 -4.39 5.74 11.31
C PRO A 59 -4.90 4.47 10.63
N CYS A 60 -6.14 4.03 10.89
CA CYS A 60 -6.71 2.88 10.21
C CYS A 60 -7.03 3.26 8.76
N VAL A 61 -6.36 2.60 7.83
CA VAL A 61 -6.51 2.86 6.39
C VAL A 61 -6.78 1.56 5.64
N ALA A 62 -7.25 1.71 4.42
CA ALA A 62 -7.41 0.60 3.49
C ALA A 62 -6.94 1.04 2.11
N GLY A 63 -6.82 0.09 1.19
CA GLY A 63 -6.45 0.47 -0.16
C GLY A 63 -6.46 -0.70 -1.11
N THR A 64 -6.04 -0.40 -2.34
CA THR A 64 -5.93 -1.38 -3.41
C THR A 64 -4.68 -1.16 -4.23
N VAL A 65 -4.16 -2.25 -4.81
CA VAL A 65 -3.19 -2.22 -5.89
C VAL A 65 -3.77 -3.09 -7.00
N ALA A 66 -3.96 -2.53 -8.18
CA ALA A 66 -4.62 -3.24 -9.27
C ALA A 66 -3.79 -3.20 -10.55
N LEU A 67 -3.82 -4.31 -11.29
CA LEU A 67 -3.29 -4.33 -12.65
C LEU A 67 -4.21 -3.52 -13.55
N ASP A 68 -3.63 -2.54 -14.28
CA ASP A 68 -4.37 -1.78 -15.28
C ASP A 68 -4.51 -2.62 -16.55
N THR A 69 -5.67 -3.23 -16.71
CA THR A 69 -5.97 -4.07 -17.88
C THR A 69 -7.42 -3.88 -18.30
N LYS A 70 -7.67 -3.91 -19.60
CA LYS A 70 -9.02 -3.91 -20.18
C LYS A 70 -9.60 -5.32 -20.31
N ILE A 71 -8.80 -6.34 -20.05
CA ILE A 71 -9.18 -7.74 -20.23
C ILE A 71 -9.64 -8.29 -18.87
N VAL A 72 -10.94 -8.47 -18.73
CA VAL A 72 -11.55 -8.95 -17.47
C VAL A 72 -10.93 -10.28 -17.01
N GLY A 73 -10.62 -11.18 -17.93
CA GLY A 73 -9.98 -12.47 -17.62
C GLY A 73 -8.56 -12.36 -17.09
N LYS A 74 -7.93 -11.19 -17.16
CA LYS A 74 -6.58 -10.93 -16.63
C LYS A 74 -6.58 -10.11 -15.34
N ILE A 75 -7.71 -10.04 -14.65
CA ILE A 75 -7.79 -9.33 -13.37
C ILE A 75 -6.74 -9.86 -12.39
N GLU A 76 -5.99 -8.94 -11.81
CA GLU A 76 -5.00 -9.21 -10.78
C GLU A 76 -4.97 -8.00 -9.84
N GLY A 77 -5.09 -8.22 -8.54
CA GLY A 77 -5.11 -7.10 -7.62
C GLY A 77 -5.12 -7.50 -6.15
N VAL A 78 -4.69 -6.55 -5.34
CA VAL A 78 -4.65 -6.65 -3.89
C VAL A 78 -5.62 -5.64 -3.29
N GLN A 79 -6.40 -6.09 -2.33
CA GLN A 79 -7.12 -5.24 -1.38
C GLN A 79 -6.40 -5.37 -0.04
N PHE A 80 -6.23 -4.26 0.68
CA PHE A 80 -5.51 -4.32 1.96
C PHE A 80 -6.12 -3.41 3.01
N ARG A 81 -5.83 -3.75 4.28
CA ARG A 81 -6.02 -2.89 5.45
C ARG A 81 -4.67 -2.71 6.11
N ALA A 82 -4.45 -1.52 6.68
CA ALA A 82 -3.16 -1.18 7.26
C ALA A 82 -3.32 -0.13 8.37
N LEU A 83 -2.23 0.06 9.13
CA LEU A 83 -2.08 1.16 10.07
C LEU A 83 -1.00 2.10 9.57
N ALA A 84 -1.31 3.39 9.46
CA ALA A 84 -0.38 4.41 9.01
C ALA A 84 0.43 4.97 10.17
N ALA A 85 1.72 5.19 9.94
CA ALA A 85 2.65 5.81 10.89
C ALA A 85 3.80 6.45 10.14
N PRO A 86 4.56 7.38 10.74
CA PRO A 86 5.79 7.87 10.13
C PRO A 86 6.76 6.72 9.81
N ALA A 87 7.45 6.81 8.68
CA ALA A 87 8.40 5.79 8.27
C ALA A 87 9.65 5.81 9.14
N THR A 88 10.24 4.63 9.38
CA THR A 88 11.52 4.50 10.05
C THR A 88 12.68 4.94 9.14
N ALA A 89 13.87 5.12 9.69
CA ALA A 89 15.06 5.44 8.91
C ALA A 89 15.35 4.35 7.86
N GLN A 90 15.17 3.07 8.21
CA GLN A 90 15.36 1.96 7.27
C GLN A 90 14.33 2.00 6.14
N GLN A 91 13.08 2.31 6.46
CA GLN A 91 12.02 2.43 5.46
C GLN A 91 12.26 3.60 4.51
N ARG A 92 12.81 4.70 5.00
CA ARG A 92 13.24 5.81 4.13
C ARG A 92 14.27 5.36 3.11
N LYS A 93 15.25 4.55 3.52
CA LYS A 93 16.24 3.98 2.60
C LYS A 93 15.59 3.10 1.54
N ILE A 94 14.62 2.28 1.91
CA ILE A 94 13.87 1.42 0.98
C ILE A 94 13.15 2.28 -0.08
N TYR A 95 12.47 3.34 0.35
CA TYR A 95 11.75 4.21 -0.57
C TYR A 95 12.68 4.90 -1.56
N PHE A 96 13.76 5.51 -1.09
CA PHE A 96 14.68 6.24 -1.97
C PHE A 96 15.55 5.31 -2.84
N ALA A 97 15.72 4.05 -2.46
CA ALA A 97 16.34 3.06 -3.33
C ALA A 97 15.47 2.79 -4.56
N ARG A 98 14.15 2.78 -4.39
CA ARG A 98 13.21 2.61 -5.50
C ARG A 98 12.98 3.89 -6.29
N PHE A 99 12.92 5.03 -5.61
CA PHE A 99 12.61 6.34 -6.20
C PHE A 99 13.71 7.34 -5.88
N PRO A 100 14.93 7.19 -6.48
CA PRO A 100 16.06 8.04 -6.12
C PRO A 100 15.85 9.52 -6.44
N TYR A 101 15.04 9.84 -7.46
CA TYR A 101 14.76 11.23 -7.81
C TYR A 101 13.93 11.95 -6.74
N ALA A 102 13.16 11.22 -5.95
CA ALA A 102 12.36 11.82 -4.89
C ALA A 102 13.22 12.36 -3.75
N LEU A 103 14.47 11.91 -3.61
CA LEU A 103 15.37 12.36 -2.55
C LEU A 103 15.61 13.88 -2.60
N ALA A 104 15.69 14.46 -3.81
CA ALA A 104 15.91 15.90 -3.99
C ALA A 104 14.76 16.75 -3.41
N MET A 105 13.55 16.22 -3.35
CA MET A 105 12.37 16.88 -2.80
C MET A 105 12.26 16.73 -1.29
N ASN A 106 13.06 15.84 -0.71
CA ASN A 106 13.04 15.52 0.72
C ASN A 106 11.62 15.36 1.30
N PRO A 107 10.80 14.45 0.74
CA PRO A 107 9.41 14.31 1.17
C PRO A 107 9.31 13.69 2.55
N SER A 108 8.20 13.96 3.24
CA SER A 108 7.80 13.18 4.41
C SER A 108 7.34 11.80 3.95
N LEU A 109 7.80 10.75 4.64
CA LEU A 109 7.48 9.37 4.30
C LEU A 109 6.71 8.71 5.43
N TYR A 110 5.77 7.85 5.04
CA TYR A 110 4.88 7.15 5.95
C TYR A 110 4.85 5.67 5.61
N ALA A 111 4.73 4.83 6.63
CA ALA A 111 4.60 3.40 6.48
C ALA A 111 3.15 2.99 6.72
N LEU A 112 2.61 2.19 5.82
CA LEU A 112 1.30 1.57 5.93
C LEU A 112 1.54 0.11 6.27
N SER A 113 1.53 -0.22 7.57
CA SER A 113 1.80 -1.56 8.05
C SER A 113 0.57 -2.44 7.84
N LEU A 114 0.72 -3.45 6.99
CA LEU A 114 -0.39 -4.31 6.60
C LEU A 114 -0.92 -5.13 7.77
N SER A 115 -2.24 -5.14 7.94
CA SER A 115 -2.94 -6.00 8.90
C SER A 115 -3.71 -7.11 8.20
N TRP A 116 -4.13 -6.89 6.95
CA TRP A 116 -4.91 -7.85 6.19
C TRP A 116 -4.73 -7.58 4.69
N VAL A 117 -4.65 -8.66 3.91
CA VAL A 117 -4.52 -8.61 2.45
C VAL A 117 -5.40 -9.68 1.81
N LYS A 118 -6.09 -9.31 0.75
CA LYS A 118 -6.83 -10.23 -0.11
C LYS A 118 -6.32 -10.06 -1.54
N PHE A 119 -5.85 -11.15 -2.12
CA PHE A 119 -5.29 -11.16 -3.48
C PHE A 119 -6.21 -11.92 -4.41
N THR A 120 -6.58 -11.28 -5.51
CA THR A 120 -7.37 -11.86 -6.59
C THR A 120 -6.49 -12.01 -7.83
N HIS A 121 -6.48 -13.19 -8.42
CA HIS A 121 -5.76 -13.46 -9.66
C HIS A 121 -6.46 -14.59 -10.40
N ASN A 122 -6.92 -14.34 -11.63
CA ASN A 122 -7.67 -15.33 -12.39
C ASN A 122 -6.84 -16.56 -12.78
N ALA A 123 -5.51 -16.46 -12.82
CA ALA A 123 -4.63 -17.61 -13.04
C ALA A 123 -4.70 -18.65 -11.90
N LEU A 124 -5.19 -18.28 -10.71
CA LEU A 124 -5.44 -19.20 -9.59
C LEU A 124 -6.72 -20.01 -9.78
N GLY A 125 -7.51 -19.71 -10.82
CA GLY A 125 -8.86 -20.20 -11.05
C GLY A 125 -9.88 -19.09 -10.86
N PHE A 126 -10.92 -19.07 -11.67
CA PHE A 126 -11.93 -18.02 -11.65
C PHE A 126 -12.57 -17.92 -10.25
N GLY A 127 -12.50 -16.73 -9.67
CA GLY A 127 -13.05 -16.47 -8.33
C GLY A 127 -12.21 -16.94 -7.16
N LYS A 128 -11.04 -17.56 -7.39
CA LYS A 128 -10.15 -17.95 -6.30
C LYS A 128 -9.36 -16.76 -5.77
N LYS A 129 -9.18 -16.71 -4.45
CA LYS A 129 -8.54 -15.62 -3.73
C LYS A 129 -7.59 -16.17 -2.68
N LEU A 130 -6.49 -15.46 -2.44
CA LEU A 130 -5.58 -15.73 -1.34
C LEU A 130 -5.77 -14.64 -0.29
N VAL A 131 -5.85 -15.03 0.97
CA VAL A 131 -6.03 -14.09 2.09
C VAL A 131 -4.87 -14.25 3.06
N TRP A 132 -4.36 -13.15 3.53
CA TRP A 132 -3.36 -13.09 4.58
C TRP A 132 -3.82 -12.15 5.68
N GLN A 133 -3.58 -12.52 6.92
CA GLN A 133 -3.88 -11.70 8.07
C GLN A 133 -2.68 -11.70 9.01
N ARG A 134 -2.34 -10.53 9.53
CA ARG A 134 -1.24 -10.43 10.51
C ARG A 134 -1.68 -11.06 11.80
N GLU A 135 -0.81 -11.91 12.36
CA GLU A 135 -1.06 -12.46 13.69
C GLU A 135 -0.97 -11.33 14.72
N GLN A 136 -1.90 -11.34 15.66
CA GLN A 136 -1.85 -10.45 16.81
C GLN A 136 -0.89 -11.06 17.83
N ILE A 137 0.04 -10.22 18.30
CA ILE A 137 0.97 -10.59 19.35
C ILE A 137 0.36 -10.23 20.69
#